data_cbc5f3feec594929fc81eb1e712f4357
#
_entry.id   cbc5f3feec594929fc81eb1e712f4357
#
_cell.length_a   1.000
_cell.length_b   1.000
_cell.length_c   1.000
_cell.angle_alpha   90.00
_cell.angle_beta   90.00
_cell.angle_gamma   90.00
#
_symmetry.space_group_name_H-M   'P 1'
#
loop_
_entity.id
_entity.type
_entity.pdbx_description
1 polymer ?
#
loop_
_entity_poly.entity_id
_entity_poly.type
_entity_poly.pdbx_seq_one_letter_code
_entity_poly.pdbx_strand_id
1 'polypeptide(L)'
;AVADWLFARGSTKVVVDNGGDIALRLAEGETANVGIRPQINCFDISHIARLDNRCSSWGVTTSGVGGRSFTRGIASAVTVIAENASIADAASTAIANACFVSDPNIQQVLAEQIDPFTDLSGKAVTVRVGKLTQAKRKVAQMRALQRAEDLVACGHIVGALIYQDKRFAMTSSLSAWVHGIDDPRDVS
;
A
#
# COMPACT_ATOMS: atom_id res chain seq x y z
N ALA A 1 -7.04 -17.98 -1.07
CA ALA A 1 -6.79 -19.38 -1.47
C ALA A 1 -5.84 -20.10 -0.51
N VAL A 2 -4.49 -19.89 -0.53
CA VAL A 2 -3.55 -20.63 0.34
C VAL A 2 -3.80 -20.36 1.81
N ALA A 3 -3.94 -19.09 2.21
CA ALA A 3 -4.24 -18.74 3.60
C ALA A 3 -5.55 -19.37 4.10
N ASP A 4 -6.60 -19.36 3.27
CA ASP A 4 -7.88 -19.96 3.60
C ASP A 4 -7.76 -21.48 3.77
N TRP A 5 -6.99 -22.12 2.89
CA TRP A 5 -6.78 -23.56 2.92
C TRP A 5 -6.05 -24.01 4.18
N LEU A 6 -5.03 -23.29 4.62
CA LEU A 6 -4.30 -23.55 5.85
C LEU A 6 -5.18 -23.29 7.10
N PHE A 7 -5.89 -22.17 7.09
CA PHE A 7 -6.75 -21.78 8.21
C PHE A 7 -7.88 -22.79 8.42
N ALA A 8 -8.52 -23.25 7.34
CA ALA A 8 -9.57 -24.29 7.41
C ALA A 8 -9.07 -25.65 7.93
N ARG A 9 -7.74 -25.87 8.00
CA ARG A 9 -7.10 -27.07 8.56
C ARG A 9 -6.65 -26.92 10.00
N GLY A 10 -7.12 -25.88 10.70
CA GLY A 10 -6.91 -25.68 12.14
C GLY A 10 -5.69 -24.83 12.48
N SER A 11 -5.05 -24.16 11.51
CA SER A 11 -4.04 -23.15 11.83
C SER A 11 -4.72 -21.94 12.46
N THR A 12 -4.30 -21.53 13.65
CA THR A 12 -4.88 -20.37 14.35
C THR A 12 -4.36 -19.03 13.81
N LYS A 13 -3.16 -19.05 13.23
CA LYS A 13 -2.53 -17.89 12.62
C LYS A 13 -1.85 -18.29 11.33
N VAL A 14 -2.22 -17.63 10.23
CA VAL A 14 -1.64 -17.85 8.91
C VAL A 14 -1.19 -16.52 8.33
N VAL A 15 0.05 -16.47 7.89
CA VAL A 15 0.62 -15.33 7.15
C VAL A 15 1.19 -15.87 5.84
N VAL A 16 0.69 -15.38 4.73
CA VAL A 16 1.21 -15.66 3.39
C VAL A 16 1.73 -14.36 2.82
N ASP A 17 3.04 -14.26 2.67
CA ASP A 17 3.73 -13.09 2.11
C ASP A 17 4.29 -13.45 0.74
N ASN A 18 3.90 -12.69 -0.29
CA ASN A 18 4.41 -12.77 -1.65
C ASN A 18 5.26 -11.54 -2.01
N GLY A 19 6.12 -11.11 -1.08
CA GLY A 19 7.05 -10.00 -1.29
C GLY A 19 6.38 -8.63 -1.37
N GLY A 20 5.45 -8.34 -0.47
CA GLY A 20 4.74 -7.07 -0.37
C GLY A 20 3.23 -7.19 -0.47
N ASP A 21 2.72 -8.36 -0.89
CA ASP A 21 1.31 -8.71 -0.91
C ASP A 21 1.07 -9.78 0.14
N ILE A 22 0.51 -9.37 1.28
CA ILE A 22 0.36 -10.19 2.47
C ILE A 22 -1.11 -10.55 2.67
N ALA A 23 -1.40 -11.84 2.81
CA ALA A 23 -2.70 -12.34 3.24
C ALA A 23 -2.58 -12.95 4.64
N LEU A 24 -3.43 -12.53 5.58
CA LEU A 24 -3.44 -13.06 6.94
C LEU A 24 -4.80 -13.68 7.27
N ARG A 25 -4.75 -14.69 8.16
CA ARG A 25 -5.92 -15.26 8.84
C ARG A 25 -5.58 -15.37 10.31
N LEU A 26 -6.46 -14.84 11.16
CA LEU A 26 -6.27 -14.75 12.60
C LEU A 26 -7.50 -15.33 13.31
N ALA A 27 -7.29 -16.37 14.11
CA ALA A 27 -8.31 -16.89 15.00
C ALA A 27 -8.47 -16.01 16.24
N GLU A 28 -9.43 -16.33 17.08
CA GLU A 28 -9.68 -15.62 18.34
C GLU A 28 -8.40 -15.61 19.20
N GLY A 29 -8.05 -14.43 19.73
CA GLY A 29 -6.84 -14.22 20.54
C GLY A 29 -5.56 -14.02 19.75
N GLU A 30 -5.55 -14.24 18.44
CA GLU A 30 -4.36 -14.03 17.61
C GLU A 30 -4.22 -12.58 17.15
N THR A 31 -2.97 -12.15 17.06
CA THR A 31 -2.58 -10.82 16.53
C THR A 31 -1.41 -10.95 15.56
N ALA A 32 -1.25 -9.97 14.67
CA ALA A 32 -0.12 -9.89 13.76
C ALA A 32 0.38 -8.46 13.63
N ASN A 33 1.69 -8.30 13.57
CA ASN A 33 2.34 -7.03 13.27
C ASN A 33 2.94 -7.09 11.86
N VAL A 34 2.61 -6.09 11.03
CA VAL A 34 3.16 -5.95 9.69
C VAL A 34 3.95 -4.65 9.62
N GLY A 35 5.25 -4.76 9.37
CA GLY A 35 6.13 -3.61 9.19
C GLY A 35 5.91 -2.93 7.84
N ILE A 36 5.75 -1.62 7.84
CA ILE A 36 5.52 -0.81 6.64
C ILE A 36 6.77 0.03 6.35
N ARG A 37 7.26 -0.04 5.11
CA ARG A 37 8.42 0.71 4.62
C ARG A 37 7.98 1.93 3.81
N PRO A 38 8.68 3.08 3.93
CA PRO A 38 8.33 4.31 3.21
C PRO A 38 8.64 4.23 1.71
N GLN A 39 9.49 3.30 1.31
CA GLN A 39 9.87 3.02 -0.07
C GLN A 39 10.48 1.62 -0.19
N ILE A 40 10.42 1.05 -1.39
CA ILE A 40 10.79 -0.35 -1.64
C ILE A 40 12.26 -0.64 -1.35
N ASN A 41 13.16 0.29 -1.67
CA ASN A 41 14.59 0.15 -1.46
C ASN A 41 15.06 0.61 -0.06
N CYS A 42 14.15 0.96 0.84
CA CYS A 42 14.43 1.26 2.25
C CYS A 42 14.20 0.00 3.08
N PHE A 43 15.18 -0.38 3.88
CA PHE A 43 15.03 -1.50 4.80
C PHE A 43 14.42 -1.08 6.14
N ASP A 44 14.44 0.22 6.44
CA ASP A 44 13.89 0.75 7.68
C ASP A 44 12.35 0.68 7.64
N ILE A 45 11.78 0.11 8.67
CA ILE A 45 10.34 0.15 8.93
C ILE A 45 10.03 1.53 9.50
N SER A 46 9.00 2.18 9.02
CA SER A 46 8.56 3.50 9.50
C SER A 46 7.29 3.44 10.32
N HIS A 47 6.43 2.47 10.01
CA HIS A 47 5.17 2.24 10.70
C HIS A 47 4.95 0.74 10.90
N ILE A 48 4.11 0.41 11.88
CA ILE A 48 3.68 -0.96 12.15
C ILE A 48 2.15 -0.99 12.06
N ALA A 49 1.62 -1.90 11.24
CA ALA A 49 0.22 -2.27 11.27
C ALA A 49 0.01 -3.38 12.29
N ARG A 50 -0.82 -3.12 13.30
CA ARG A 50 -1.22 -4.11 14.32
C ARG A 50 -2.62 -4.62 13.96
N LEU A 51 -2.71 -5.88 13.59
CA LEU A 51 -3.92 -6.53 13.15
C LEU A 51 -4.34 -7.58 14.16
N ASP A 52 -5.61 -7.69 14.43
CA ASP A 52 -6.17 -8.65 15.38
C ASP A 52 -7.37 -9.40 14.76
N ASN A 53 -8.01 -10.24 15.56
CA ASN A 53 -9.12 -11.08 15.15
C ASN A 53 -10.48 -10.36 15.10
N ARG A 54 -10.56 -9.03 15.26
CA ARG A 54 -11.78 -8.26 14.94
C ARG A 54 -12.21 -8.46 13.48
N CYS A 55 -11.25 -8.79 12.63
CA CYS A 55 -11.48 -9.35 11.31
C CYS A 55 -10.66 -10.63 11.17
N SER A 56 -11.30 -11.75 10.84
CA SER A 56 -10.60 -13.03 10.67
C SER A 56 -9.71 -13.10 9.43
N SER A 57 -9.89 -12.18 8.52
CA SER A 57 -9.21 -12.12 7.22
C SER A 57 -8.67 -10.71 6.97
N TRP A 58 -7.38 -10.63 6.64
CA TRP A 58 -6.70 -9.38 6.33
C TRP A 58 -5.87 -9.49 5.06
N GLY A 59 -5.83 -8.42 4.29
CA GLY A 59 -4.88 -8.18 3.22
C GLY A 59 -4.10 -6.89 3.48
N VAL A 60 -2.77 -6.95 3.35
CA VAL A 60 -1.89 -5.78 3.40
C VAL A 60 -1.02 -5.81 2.16
N THR A 61 -1.14 -4.79 1.31
CA THR A 61 -0.38 -4.74 0.08
C THR A 61 0.23 -3.37 -0.15
N THR A 62 1.33 -3.32 -0.89
CA THR A 62 2.04 -2.07 -1.17
C THR A 62 2.35 -1.93 -2.65
N SER A 63 1.91 -0.82 -3.25
CA SER A 63 2.23 -0.38 -4.61
C SER A 63 2.99 0.94 -4.59
N GLY A 64 3.70 1.30 -5.67
CA GLY A 64 4.43 2.56 -5.77
C GLY A 64 5.56 2.54 -6.79
N VAL A 65 6.25 3.67 -6.95
CA VAL A 65 7.38 3.81 -7.89
C VAL A 65 8.56 2.95 -7.43
N GLY A 66 9.07 2.13 -8.33
CA GLY A 66 10.18 1.20 -8.04
C GLY A 66 9.71 -0.15 -7.49
N GLY A 67 8.39 -0.37 -7.37
CA GLY A 67 7.78 -1.67 -7.10
C GLY A 67 7.87 -2.65 -8.27
N ARG A 68 7.43 -3.88 -8.01
CA ARG A 68 7.29 -4.90 -9.06
C ARG A 68 6.11 -4.59 -9.99
N SER A 69 5.08 -3.94 -9.48
CA SER A 69 3.93 -3.46 -10.26
C SER A 69 4.20 -2.08 -10.82
N PHE A 70 3.81 -1.84 -12.05
CA PHE A 70 3.92 -0.54 -12.69
C PHE A 70 2.89 0.44 -12.13
N THR A 71 3.29 1.69 -11.97
CA THR A 71 2.39 2.79 -11.63
C THR A 71 2.60 3.99 -12.53
N ARG A 72 1.54 4.71 -12.84
CA ARG A 72 1.60 6.03 -13.47
C ARG A 72 1.81 7.16 -12.47
N GLY A 73 1.67 6.87 -11.18
CA GLY A 73 1.78 7.83 -10.08
C GLY A 73 3.21 8.11 -9.66
N ILE A 74 3.34 8.94 -8.62
CA ILE A 74 4.63 9.40 -8.08
C ILE A 74 4.80 9.06 -6.59
N ALA A 75 3.88 8.29 -6.00
CA ALA A 75 4.03 7.81 -4.64
C ALA A 75 5.20 6.83 -4.55
N SER A 76 6.05 6.97 -3.54
CA SER A 76 7.13 6.02 -3.27
C SER A 76 6.62 4.69 -2.72
N ALA A 77 5.55 4.75 -1.91
CA ALA A 77 4.82 3.58 -1.44
C ALA A 77 3.38 3.96 -1.09
N VAL A 78 2.44 3.08 -1.40
CA VAL A 78 1.05 3.13 -0.96
C VAL A 78 0.71 1.79 -0.35
N THR A 79 0.60 1.74 0.96
CA THR A 79 0.21 0.53 1.69
C THR A 79 -1.27 0.60 2.01
N VAL A 80 -1.99 -0.44 1.66
CA VAL A 80 -3.44 -0.57 1.89
C VAL A 80 -3.71 -1.75 2.80
N ILE A 81 -4.62 -1.56 3.74
CA ILE A 81 -5.20 -2.63 4.58
C ILE A 81 -6.66 -2.83 4.15
N ALA A 82 -7.03 -4.08 3.87
CA ALA A 82 -8.37 -4.48 3.50
C ALA A 82 -8.70 -5.88 4.06
N GLU A 83 -9.93 -6.35 3.90
CA GLU A 83 -10.36 -7.68 4.34
C GLU A 83 -9.66 -8.83 3.60
N ASN A 84 -9.10 -8.59 2.43
CA ASN A 84 -8.31 -9.59 1.69
C ASN A 84 -7.25 -8.94 0.80
N ALA A 85 -6.23 -9.74 0.43
CA ALA A 85 -5.08 -9.26 -0.34
C ALA A 85 -5.45 -8.79 -1.75
N SER A 86 -6.43 -9.40 -2.42
CA SER A 86 -6.81 -9.00 -3.78
C SER A 86 -7.46 -7.62 -3.82
N ILE A 87 -8.30 -7.29 -2.84
CA ILE A 87 -8.89 -5.96 -2.70
C ILE A 87 -7.81 -4.95 -2.32
N ALA A 88 -6.93 -5.30 -1.38
CA ALA A 88 -5.83 -4.44 -0.96
C ALA A 88 -4.90 -4.12 -2.14
N ASP A 89 -4.55 -5.10 -2.98
CA ASP A 89 -3.70 -4.95 -4.16
C ASP A 89 -4.33 -4.03 -5.21
N ALA A 90 -5.57 -4.30 -5.61
CA ALA A 90 -6.31 -3.45 -6.54
C ALA A 90 -6.42 -2.00 -6.04
N ALA A 91 -6.70 -1.82 -4.74
CA ALA A 91 -6.82 -0.51 -4.13
C ALA A 91 -5.47 0.21 -4.03
N SER A 92 -4.39 -0.47 -3.62
CA SER A 92 -3.05 0.13 -3.54
C SER A 92 -2.59 0.64 -4.90
N THR A 93 -2.82 -0.13 -5.96
CA THR A 93 -2.55 0.25 -7.35
C THR A 93 -3.40 1.46 -7.78
N ALA A 94 -4.71 1.46 -7.48
CA ALA A 94 -5.60 2.56 -7.84
C ALA A 94 -5.21 3.87 -7.12
N ILE A 95 -4.86 3.82 -5.85
CA ILE A 95 -4.43 4.96 -5.05
C ILE A 95 -3.05 5.45 -5.52
N ALA A 96 -2.10 4.54 -5.78
CA ALA A 96 -0.79 4.89 -6.30
C ALA A 96 -0.90 5.62 -7.65
N ASN A 97 -1.75 5.14 -8.55
CA ASN A 97 -2.03 5.80 -9.84
C ASN A 97 -2.70 7.17 -9.69
N ALA A 98 -3.52 7.39 -8.68
CA ALA A 98 -4.14 8.68 -8.39
C ALA A 98 -3.13 9.72 -7.86
N CYS A 99 -2.01 9.27 -7.26
CA CYS A 99 -0.92 10.12 -6.80
C CYS A 99 -0.13 10.70 -7.98
N PHE A 100 -0.74 11.55 -8.80
CA PHE A 100 -0.15 12.04 -10.03
C PHE A 100 -0.41 13.54 -10.27
N VAL A 101 0.59 14.19 -10.85
CA VAL A 101 0.54 15.53 -11.44
C VAL A 101 1.37 15.54 -12.71
N SER A 102 1.00 16.38 -13.69
CA SER A 102 1.83 16.58 -14.87
C SER A 102 3.00 17.51 -14.54
N ASP A 103 4.23 17.04 -14.81
CA ASP A 103 5.46 17.81 -14.62
C ASP A 103 6.56 17.28 -15.54
N PRO A 104 7.37 18.14 -16.21
CA PRO A 104 8.45 17.70 -17.07
C PRO A 104 9.55 16.92 -16.34
N ASN A 105 9.63 17.02 -15.01
CA ASN A 105 10.57 16.25 -14.19
C ASN A 105 10.05 14.85 -13.85
N ILE A 106 8.84 14.46 -14.29
CA ILE A 106 8.33 13.11 -14.18
C ILE A 106 8.58 12.40 -15.50
N GLN A 107 9.47 11.43 -15.48
CA GLN A 107 9.77 10.62 -16.65
C GLN A 107 8.85 9.39 -16.68
N GLN A 108 8.10 9.29 -17.77
CA GLN A 108 7.25 8.13 -18.05
C GLN A 108 7.67 7.50 -19.37
N VAL A 109 7.51 6.18 -19.47
CA VAL A 109 7.70 5.40 -20.69
C VAL A 109 6.51 4.46 -20.86
N LEU A 110 6.34 3.91 -22.05
CA LEU A 110 5.33 2.87 -22.25
C LEU A 110 5.73 1.59 -21.51
N ALA A 111 4.77 0.93 -20.90
CA ALA A 111 5.02 -0.25 -20.05
C ALA A 111 5.77 -1.38 -20.81
N GLU A 112 5.42 -1.59 -22.08
CA GLU A 112 6.07 -2.56 -22.96
C GLU A 112 7.54 -2.24 -23.29
N GLN A 113 8.01 -1.03 -23.06
CA GLN A 113 9.42 -0.66 -23.19
C GLN A 113 10.26 -1.15 -22.00
N ILE A 114 9.59 -1.48 -20.88
CA ILE A 114 10.22 -2.04 -19.68
C ILE A 114 10.06 -3.57 -19.67
N ASP A 115 8.83 -4.02 -19.90
CA ASP A 115 8.47 -5.43 -19.97
C ASP A 115 7.63 -5.69 -21.24
N PRO A 116 8.23 -6.31 -22.27
CA PRO A 116 7.55 -6.61 -23.53
C PRO A 116 6.34 -7.55 -23.38
N PHE A 117 6.23 -8.27 -22.27
CA PHE A 117 5.14 -9.21 -22.00
C PHE A 117 4.08 -8.65 -21.04
N THR A 118 4.15 -7.35 -20.72
CA THR A 118 3.19 -6.72 -19.82
C THR A 118 1.76 -6.71 -20.38
N ASP A 119 0.79 -6.88 -19.50
CA ASP A 119 -0.64 -6.68 -19.79
C ASP A 119 -1.04 -5.18 -19.87
N LEU A 120 -0.11 -4.27 -19.57
CA LEU A 120 -0.30 -2.83 -19.58
C LEU A 120 0.21 -2.16 -20.87
N SER A 121 0.29 -2.89 -21.98
CA SER A 121 0.75 -2.34 -23.26
C SER A 121 -0.04 -1.06 -23.65
N GLY A 122 0.68 -0.05 -24.16
CA GLY A 122 0.14 1.27 -24.48
C GLY A 122 -0.10 2.18 -23.27
N LYS A 123 0.21 1.76 -22.05
CA LYS A 123 0.08 2.59 -20.85
C LYS A 123 1.42 3.22 -20.47
N ALA A 124 1.40 4.55 -20.25
CA ALA A 124 2.56 5.25 -19.72
C ALA A 124 2.70 4.99 -18.21
N VAL A 125 3.89 4.57 -17.78
CA VAL A 125 4.24 4.26 -16.40
C VAL A 125 5.44 5.11 -15.95
N THR A 126 5.47 5.48 -14.67
CA THR A 126 6.50 6.35 -14.11
C THR A 126 7.76 5.53 -13.81
N VAL A 127 8.88 5.93 -14.42
CA VAL A 127 10.20 5.32 -14.19
C VAL A 127 11.11 6.20 -13.35
N ARG A 128 10.87 7.50 -13.33
CA ARG A 128 11.66 8.43 -12.52
C ARG A 128 10.84 9.65 -12.12
N VAL A 129 11.00 10.04 -10.86
CA VAL A 129 10.46 11.28 -10.31
C VAL A 129 11.62 12.21 -9.97
N GLY A 130 11.74 13.33 -10.67
CA GLY A 130 12.72 14.35 -10.40
C GLY A 130 12.24 15.35 -9.34
N LYS A 131 12.93 16.51 -9.27
CA LYS A 131 12.59 17.53 -8.27
C LYS A 131 11.27 18.21 -8.64
N LEU A 132 10.27 18.04 -7.80
CA LEU A 132 8.96 18.69 -7.90
C LEU A 132 8.83 19.81 -6.87
N THR A 133 8.01 20.83 -7.19
CA THR A 133 7.64 21.84 -6.21
C THR A 133 6.78 21.24 -5.10
N GLN A 134 6.84 21.85 -3.91
CA GLN A 134 6.02 21.40 -2.78
C GLN A 134 4.51 21.43 -3.10
N ALA A 135 4.06 22.46 -3.85
CA ALA A 135 2.67 22.57 -4.26
C ALA A 135 2.22 21.37 -5.13
N LYS A 136 3.03 20.99 -6.15
CA LYS A 136 2.75 19.84 -7.01
C LYS A 136 2.73 18.52 -6.23
N ARG A 137 3.69 18.33 -5.32
CA ARG A 137 3.71 17.16 -4.44
C ARG A 137 2.44 17.08 -3.59
N LYS A 138 2.06 18.19 -2.95
CA LYS A 138 0.85 18.26 -2.14
C LYS A 138 -0.40 17.93 -2.95
N VAL A 139 -0.53 18.46 -4.17
CA VAL A 139 -1.67 18.14 -5.05
C VAL A 139 -1.73 16.65 -5.38
N ALA A 140 -0.60 16.03 -5.75
CA ALA A 140 -0.55 14.59 -6.04
C ALA A 140 -0.95 13.75 -4.81
N GLN A 141 -0.41 14.09 -3.63
CA GLN A 141 -0.71 13.40 -2.39
C GLN A 141 -2.19 13.54 -2.00
N MET A 142 -2.76 14.75 -2.15
CA MET A 142 -4.19 14.98 -1.87
C MET A 142 -5.10 14.16 -2.80
N ARG A 143 -4.77 14.02 -4.08
CA ARG A 143 -5.52 13.16 -5.02
C ARG A 143 -5.49 11.69 -4.59
N ALA A 144 -4.33 11.21 -4.18
CA ALA A 144 -4.19 9.85 -3.67
C ALA A 144 -4.99 9.66 -2.38
N LEU A 145 -4.90 10.60 -1.44
CA LEU A 145 -5.66 10.55 -0.18
C LEU A 145 -7.17 10.60 -0.44
N GLN A 146 -7.64 11.48 -1.32
CA GLN A 146 -9.06 11.51 -1.69
C GLN A 146 -9.52 10.17 -2.25
N ARG A 147 -8.74 9.58 -3.18
CA ARG A 147 -9.06 8.26 -3.73
C ARG A 147 -9.11 7.18 -2.65
N ALA A 148 -8.22 7.25 -1.65
CA ALA A 148 -8.22 6.32 -0.53
C ALA A 148 -9.45 6.50 0.37
N GLU A 149 -9.80 7.74 0.71
CA GLU A 149 -11.01 8.04 1.51
C GLU A 149 -12.30 7.62 0.79
N ASP A 150 -12.38 7.79 -0.55
CA ASP A 150 -13.51 7.29 -1.33
C ASP A 150 -13.65 5.76 -1.22
N LEU A 151 -12.53 5.03 -1.27
CA LEU A 151 -12.54 3.57 -1.13
C LEU A 151 -12.89 3.12 0.30
N VAL A 152 -12.49 3.87 1.32
CA VAL A 152 -12.91 3.66 2.71
C VAL A 152 -14.41 3.90 2.83
N ALA A 153 -14.92 5.01 2.29
CA ALA A 153 -16.35 5.36 2.34
C ALA A 153 -17.24 4.32 1.64
N CYS A 154 -16.73 3.67 0.58
CA CYS A 154 -17.40 2.55 -0.09
C CYS A 154 -17.25 1.21 0.65
N GLY A 155 -16.52 1.14 1.75
CA GLY A 155 -16.27 -0.10 2.51
C GLY A 155 -15.34 -1.09 1.83
N HIS A 156 -14.58 -0.67 0.81
CA HIS A 156 -13.65 -1.55 0.09
C HIS A 156 -12.36 -1.79 0.84
N ILE A 157 -11.89 -0.79 1.59
CA ILE A 157 -10.64 -0.88 2.35
C ILE A 157 -10.83 -0.38 3.78
N VAL A 158 -10.01 -0.85 4.69
CA VAL A 158 -9.91 -0.34 6.07
C VAL A 158 -9.22 1.01 6.07
N GLY A 159 -8.17 1.16 5.26
CA GLY A 159 -7.48 2.41 5.08
C GLY A 159 -6.20 2.28 4.27
N ALA A 160 -5.54 3.42 4.04
CA ALA A 160 -4.32 3.52 3.27
C ALA A 160 -3.30 4.48 3.88
N LEU A 161 -2.02 4.13 3.78
CA LEU A 161 -0.86 4.95 4.11
C LEU A 161 -0.09 5.24 2.82
N ILE A 162 0.09 6.53 2.51
CA ILE A 162 0.65 7.02 1.25
C ILE A 162 1.95 7.74 1.54
N TYR A 163 3.06 7.21 1.06
CA TYR A 163 4.36 7.86 1.11
C TYR A 163 4.69 8.57 -0.21
N GLN A 164 5.20 9.77 -0.08
CA GLN A 164 5.73 10.54 -1.20
C GLN A 164 6.99 11.27 -0.74
N ASP A 165 8.16 10.81 -1.24
CA ASP A 165 9.45 11.29 -0.76
C ASP A 165 9.58 11.00 0.76
N LYS A 166 9.87 12.00 1.59
CA LYS A 166 10.01 11.86 3.05
C LYS A 166 8.72 12.18 3.82
N ARG A 167 7.59 12.32 3.14
CA ARG A 167 6.31 12.69 3.73
C ARG A 167 5.31 11.58 3.56
N PHE A 168 4.37 11.50 4.49
CA PHE A 168 3.25 10.58 4.36
C PHE A 168 1.92 11.29 4.58
N ALA A 169 0.86 10.69 4.08
CA ALA A 169 -0.53 10.95 4.40
C ALA A 169 -1.22 9.62 4.68
N MET A 170 -2.21 9.63 5.53
CA MET A 170 -2.92 8.44 5.95
C MET A 170 -4.41 8.75 6.05
N THR A 171 -5.28 7.78 5.67
CA THR A 171 -6.72 7.89 5.93
C THR A 171 -6.99 7.91 7.42
N SER A 172 -8.01 8.65 7.84
CA SER A 172 -8.36 8.78 9.26
C SER A 172 -8.70 7.44 9.92
N SER A 173 -9.33 6.53 9.18
CA SER A 173 -9.69 5.18 9.63
C SER A 173 -8.49 4.30 9.97
N LEU A 174 -7.34 4.54 9.31
CA LEU A 174 -6.15 3.70 9.49
C LEU A 174 -5.41 3.95 10.82
N SER A 175 -5.62 5.11 11.45
CA SER A 175 -4.95 5.49 12.70
C SER A 175 -5.23 4.54 13.88
N ALA A 176 -6.30 3.76 13.80
CA ALA A 176 -6.62 2.73 14.79
C ALA A 176 -5.75 1.46 14.65
N TRP A 177 -5.09 1.28 13.51
CA TRP A 177 -4.38 0.06 13.14
C TRP A 177 -2.89 0.27 12.89
N VAL A 178 -2.50 1.48 12.49
CA VAL A 178 -1.13 1.78 12.06
C VAL A 178 -0.52 2.86 12.94
N HIS A 179 0.67 2.59 13.45
CA HIS A 179 1.42 3.46 14.36
C HIS A 179 2.83 3.67 13.85
N GLY A 180 3.40 4.86 14.09
CA GLY A 180 4.84 5.11 13.85
C GLY A 180 5.71 4.31 14.81
N ILE A 181 6.92 3.95 14.43
CA ILE A 181 7.84 3.19 15.29
C ILE A 181 8.18 3.93 16.59
N ASP A 182 8.17 5.28 16.56
CA ASP A 182 8.47 6.12 17.72
C ASP A 182 7.21 6.44 18.56
N ASP A 183 6.08 5.76 18.33
CA ASP A 183 4.85 5.98 19.08
C ASP A 183 5.02 5.38 20.49
N PRO A 184 4.85 6.17 21.56
CA PRO A 184 5.03 5.69 22.93
C PRO A 184 4.07 4.56 23.33
N ARG A 185 3.05 4.26 22.53
CA ARG A 185 2.16 3.11 22.70
C ARG A 185 2.82 1.77 22.33
N ASP A 186 4.03 1.79 21.75
CA ASP A 186 4.79 0.60 21.37
C ASP A 186 5.68 0.04 22.50
N VAL A 187 5.71 0.69 23.68
CA VAL A 187 6.54 0.32 24.84
C VAL A 187 5.66 -0.28 25.94
N SER A 188 4.88 -1.30 25.63
CA SER A 188 4.14 -2.06 26.66
C SER A 188 4.09 -3.53 26.33
#